data_f074eaf692cb2af595eda7b9b09d9e0b
#
_entry.id   f074eaf692cb2af595eda7b9b09d9e0b
#
_cell.length_a   1.000
_cell.length_b   1.000
_cell.length_c   1.000
_cell.angle_alpha   90.00
_cell.angle_beta   90.00
_cell.angle_gamma   90.00
#
_symmetry.space_group_name_H-M   'P 1'
#
loop_
_entity.id
_entity.type
_entity.pdbx_description
1 polymer ?
#
loop_
_entity_poly.entity_id
_entity_poly.type
_entity_poly.pdbx_seq_one_letter_code
_entity_poly.pdbx_strand_id
1 'polypeptide(L)'
;MATFIDFHALQTLPPSNINRGEDGAPKTAAFGGTRRQRISSQALKAAQRRDFAHMLNRDELGVRTKQIVAETAARVCAADPEVSPTEAEKWSSAAFGKAGIKVAKPKAKKDEEPKPEQAGYLVFLGNHQLDRLAAAIVEKRDQAFTKKEVLEIIDTEHAVDVSLFGRMIADDAALNVDAAVQTAHAIGVSEAAPDFDFYTAVDDFTKAEEETGAGMMGTIEMMSSTFYRYATLNVDQLLENLGSEEALVRAIDAYARTFILSLPTGYQNSFAAHTLPDLINVAVRKRPVSYVNAFEKAVAPDERGTIAAASEAMADEASKVTELYGLAPERSWLIASDALEADVDSLGQKTGFAELVSQLEEHVRAQITEDER
;
A
#
# COMPACT_ATOMS: atom_id res chain seq x y z
N MET A 1 6.04 25.93 3.87
CA MET A 1 7.02 24.78 3.91
C MET A 1 6.23 23.51 3.86
N ALA A 2 6.72 22.49 3.14
CA ALA A 2 5.98 21.24 3.02
C ALA A 2 5.71 20.59 4.40
N THR A 3 4.50 20.06 4.56
CA THR A 3 4.09 19.34 5.77
C THR A 3 4.10 17.85 5.51
N PHE A 4 4.74 17.10 6.41
CA PHE A 4 4.84 15.65 6.33
C PHE A 4 4.22 15.01 7.57
N ILE A 5 3.57 13.88 7.37
CA ILE A 5 3.08 13.01 8.43
C ILE A 5 3.89 11.73 8.38
N ASP A 6 4.72 11.49 9.40
CA ASP A 6 5.48 10.26 9.55
C ASP A 6 4.68 9.25 10.36
N PHE A 7 4.61 8.02 9.87
CA PHE A 7 3.96 6.89 10.50
C PHE A 7 5.02 5.84 10.84
N HIS A 8 5.14 5.52 12.11
CA HIS A 8 6.02 4.47 12.61
C HIS A 8 5.21 3.42 13.35
N ALA A 9 5.54 2.15 13.19
CA ALA A 9 4.93 1.09 13.96
C ALA A 9 5.93 -0.02 14.27
N LEU A 10 5.83 -0.58 15.47
CA LEU A 10 6.44 -1.84 15.84
C LEU A 10 5.34 -2.90 15.97
N GLN A 11 5.49 -4.00 15.25
CA GLN A 11 4.49 -5.05 15.16
C GLN A 11 5.15 -6.42 15.17
N THR A 12 4.80 -7.23 16.16
CA THR A 12 5.27 -8.62 16.24
C THR A 12 4.33 -9.53 15.47
N LEU A 13 4.88 -10.30 14.54
CA LEU A 13 4.18 -11.37 13.85
C LEU A 13 4.60 -12.73 14.43
N PRO A 14 3.64 -13.65 14.68
CA PRO A 14 3.93 -15.02 15.02
C PRO A 14 4.62 -15.74 13.85
N PRO A 15 5.14 -16.97 14.04
CA PRO A 15 5.66 -17.77 12.94
C PRO A 15 4.70 -17.78 11.76
N SER A 16 5.14 -17.25 10.63
CA SER A 16 4.29 -17.03 9.45
C SER A 16 5.11 -16.77 8.18
N ASN A 17 4.44 -16.76 7.03
CA ASN A 17 5.05 -16.47 5.73
C ASN A 17 4.15 -15.52 4.92
N ILE A 18 3.94 -14.31 5.41
CA ILE A 18 2.99 -13.36 4.81
C ILE A 18 3.52 -12.66 3.55
N ASN A 19 4.85 -12.70 3.28
CA ASN A 19 5.46 -12.11 2.11
C ASN A 19 6.70 -12.90 1.66
N ARG A 20 6.52 -13.75 0.67
CA ARG A 20 7.51 -14.72 0.17
C ARG A 20 8.30 -14.26 -1.04
N GLY A 21 9.49 -14.85 -1.22
CA GLY A 21 10.30 -14.80 -2.42
C GLY A 21 9.79 -15.75 -3.53
N GLU A 22 10.53 -15.83 -4.62
CA GLU A 22 10.25 -16.76 -5.74
C GLU A 22 10.49 -18.22 -5.34
N ASP A 23 11.36 -18.45 -4.37
CA ASP A 23 11.68 -19.72 -3.74
C ASP A 23 10.61 -20.22 -2.75
N GLY A 24 9.60 -19.39 -2.46
CA GLY A 24 8.55 -19.70 -1.50
C GLY A 24 8.90 -19.37 -0.04
N ALA A 25 10.15 -19.04 0.26
CA ALA A 25 10.60 -18.63 1.60
C ALA A 25 10.16 -17.21 1.98
N PRO A 26 10.04 -16.88 3.28
CA PRO A 26 9.84 -15.52 3.72
C PRO A 26 10.95 -14.59 3.20
N LYS A 27 10.59 -13.41 2.69
CA LYS A 27 11.58 -12.44 2.21
C LYS A 27 12.50 -11.97 3.32
N THR A 28 13.79 -11.87 2.98
CA THR A 28 14.82 -11.34 3.87
C THR A 28 15.63 -10.21 3.20
N ALA A 29 16.39 -9.48 3.98
CA ALA A 29 17.42 -8.53 3.54
C ALA A 29 18.56 -8.48 4.55
N ALA A 30 19.76 -8.11 4.12
CA ALA A 30 20.85 -7.80 5.03
C ALA A 30 20.71 -6.36 5.54
N PHE A 31 20.79 -6.16 6.86
CA PHE A 31 20.81 -4.85 7.50
C PHE A 31 21.63 -4.93 8.78
N GLY A 32 22.54 -3.97 9.00
CA GLY A 32 23.44 -3.96 10.16
C GLY A 32 24.30 -5.22 10.27
N GLY A 33 24.74 -5.78 9.14
CA GLY A 33 25.61 -6.97 9.12
C GLY A 33 24.88 -8.32 9.35
N THR A 34 23.58 -8.33 9.66
CA THR A 34 22.80 -9.54 9.89
C THR A 34 21.64 -9.67 8.90
N ARG A 35 21.14 -10.91 8.72
CA ARG A 35 19.96 -11.16 7.91
C ARG A 35 18.70 -10.83 8.73
N ARG A 36 17.79 -10.10 8.15
CA ARG A 36 16.53 -9.67 8.76
C ARG A 36 15.36 -10.15 7.92
N GLN A 37 14.26 -10.55 8.55
CA GLN A 37 13.00 -10.76 7.83
C GLN A 37 12.51 -9.43 7.25
N ARG A 38 11.84 -9.46 6.09
CA ARG A 38 11.41 -8.26 5.37
C ARG A 38 10.02 -8.43 4.77
N ILE A 39 9.19 -7.40 4.92
CA ILE A 39 7.95 -7.27 4.15
C ILE A 39 8.16 -6.16 3.12
N SER A 40 7.90 -6.44 1.84
CA SER A 40 8.12 -5.44 0.80
C SER A 40 7.07 -4.32 0.86
N SER A 41 7.49 -3.09 0.57
CA SER A 41 6.58 -1.94 0.48
C SER A 41 5.45 -2.16 -0.52
N GLN A 42 5.70 -2.91 -1.61
CA GLN A 42 4.66 -3.28 -2.57
C GLN A 42 3.58 -4.17 -1.95
N ALA A 43 3.96 -5.12 -1.10
CA ALA A 43 2.99 -5.98 -0.41
C ALA A 43 2.16 -5.19 0.61
N LEU A 44 2.79 -4.27 1.34
CA LEU A 44 2.10 -3.36 2.27
C LEU A 44 1.11 -2.45 1.53
N LYS A 45 1.56 -1.75 0.48
CA LYS A 45 0.68 -0.91 -0.35
C LYS A 45 -0.46 -1.69 -0.99
N ALA A 46 -0.22 -2.94 -1.42
CA ALA A 46 -1.27 -3.78 -1.98
C ALA A 46 -2.31 -4.21 -0.93
N ALA A 47 -1.89 -4.43 0.32
CA ALA A 47 -2.79 -4.69 1.44
C ALA A 47 -3.66 -3.46 1.74
N GLN A 48 -3.05 -2.28 1.89
CA GLN A 48 -3.75 -1.01 2.12
C GLN A 48 -4.78 -0.72 1.02
N ARG A 49 -4.40 -0.89 -0.26
CA ARG A 49 -5.33 -0.68 -1.39
C ARG A 49 -6.56 -1.60 -1.36
N ARG A 50 -6.42 -2.84 -0.88
CA ARG A 50 -7.58 -3.72 -0.71
C ARG A 50 -8.50 -3.22 0.38
N ASP A 51 -7.92 -2.77 1.48
CA ASP A 51 -8.68 -2.35 2.65
C ASP A 51 -9.35 -0.98 2.45
N PHE A 52 -8.82 -0.12 1.55
CA PHE A 52 -9.51 1.10 1.13
C PHE A 52 -10.92 0.84 0.58
N ALA A 53 -11.16 -0.30 -0.08
CA ALA A 53 -12.47 -0.66 -0.59
C ALA A 53 -13.56 -0.83 0.50
N HIS A 54 -13.16 -0.97 1.76
CA HIS A 54 -14.07 -1.03 2.91
C HIS A 54 -14.33 0.35 3.56
N MET A 55 -13.60 1.39 3.15
CA MET A 55 -13.62 2.72 3.78
C MET A 55 -14.01 3.82 2.80
N LEU A 56 -13.68 3.66 1.53
CA LEU A 56 -13.87 4.64 0.47
C LEU A 56 -14.86 4.11 -0.58
N ASN A 57 -15.55 5.04 -1.24
CA ASN A 57 -16.45 4.68 -2.33
C ASN A 57 -15.65 4.24 -3.57
N ARG A 58 -16.31 3.47 -4.46
CA ARG A 58 -15.71 3.02 -5.72
C ARG A 58 -15.09 4.17 -6.53
N ASP A 59 -15.75 5.31 -6.57
CA ASP A 59 -15.34 6.45 -7.39
C ASP A 59 -14.11 7.18 -6.83
N GLU A 60 -13.84 7.02 -5.54
CA GLU A 60 -12.63 7.52 -4.88
C GLU A 60 -11.40 6.62 -5.10
N LEU A 61 -11.60 5.44 -5.70
CA LEU A 61 -10.56 4.43 -5.93
C LEU A 61 -10.20 4.26 -7.40
N GLY A 62 -8.99 3.80 -7.64
CA GLY A 62 -8.48 3.51 -8.96
C GLY A 62 -8.43 2.03 -9.32
N VAL A 63 -8.38 1.77 -10.62
CA VAL A 63 -8.13 0.46 -11.21
C VAL A 63 -6.72 0.41 -11.76
N ARG A 64 -5.96 -0.62 -11.39
CA ARG A 64 -4.59 -0.85 -11.87
C ARG A 64 -4.54 -2.11 -12.72
N THR A 65 -4.57 -1.95 -14.04
CA THR A 65 -4.69 -3.07 -14.98
C THR A 65 -3.94 -2.85 -16.30
N LYS A 66 -3.59 -3.93 -16.99
CA LYS A 66 -3.22 -3.90 -18.41
C LYS A 66 -4.45 -3.88 -19.32
N GLN A 67 -5.60 -4.36 -18.83
CA GLN A 67 -6.85 -4.51 -19.59
C GLN A 67 -7.67 -3.21 -19.63
N ILE A 68 -6.98 -2.06 -19.69
CA ILE A 68 -7.63 -0.75 -19.57
C ILE A 68 -8.63 -0.48 -20.69
N VAL A 69 -8.39 -1.02 -21.89
CA VAL A 69 -9.30 -0.93 -23.03
C VAL A 69 -10.60 -1.69 -22.75
N ALA A 70 -10.50 -2.94 -22.31
CA ALA A 70 -11.67 -3.76 -21.98
C ALA A 70 -12.48 -3.17 -20.81
N GLU A 71 -11.78 -2.66 -19.80
CA GLU A 71 -12.40 -1.98 -18.65
C GLU A 71 -13.19 -0.73 -19.08
N THR A 72 -12.66 0.08 -20.00
CA THR A 72 -13.36 1.26 -20.50
C THR A 72 -14.48 0.85 -21.44
N ALA A 73 -14.28 -0.12 -22.33
CA ALA A 73 -15.29 -0.61 -23.24
C ALA A 73 -16.51 -1.18 -22.50
N ALA A 74 -16.30 -1.90 -21.41
CA ALA A 74 -17.40 -2.39 -20.57
C ALA A 74 -18.25 -1.24 -20.00
N ARG A 75 -17.60 -0.13 -19.60
CA ARG A 75 -18.32 1.07 -19.13
C ARG A 75 -19.07 1.78 -20.26
N VAL A 76 -18.50 1.83 -21.47
CA VAL A 76 -19.16 2.37 -22.66
C VAL A 76 -20.44 1.59 -22.95
N CYS A 77 -20.39 0.24 -23.00
CA CYS A 77 -21.56 -0.60 -23.22
C CYS A 77 -22.58 -0.48 -22.07
N ALA A 78 -22.14 -0.24 -20.85
CA ALA A 78 -23.03 -0.02 -19.70
C ALA A 78 -23.75 1.34 -19.79
N ALA A 79 -23.07 2.37 -20.30
CA ALA A 79 -23.62 3.71 -20.48
C ALA A 79 -24.56 3.81 -21.71
N ASP A 80 -24.27 3.06 -22.78
CA ASP A 80 -25.10 2.99 -23.99
C ASP A 80 -25.20 1.52 -24.48
N PRO A 81 -26.28 0.80 -24.14
CA PRO A 81 -26.48 -0.60 -24.55
C PRO A 81 -26.62 -0.83 -26.07
N GLU A 82 -26.80 0.22 -26.88
CA GLU A 82 -26.86 0.14 -28.34
C GLU A 82 -25.46 0.00 -28.95
N VAL A 83 -24.39 0.36 -28.21
CA VAL A 83 -23.01 0.24 -28.66
C VAL A 83 -22.54 -1.21 -28.55
N SER A 84 -22.06 -1.75 -29.66
CA SER A 84 -21.51 -3.11 -29.65
C SER A 84 -20.17 -3.18 -28.90
N PRO A 85 -19.82 -4.29 -28.25
CA PRO A 85 -18.54 -4.48 -27.59
C PRO A 85 -17.32 -4.17 -28.49
N THR A 86 -17.41 -4.52 -29.77
CA THR A 86 -16.33 -4.30 -30.76
C THR A 86 -16.13 -2.80 -31.05
N GLU A 87 -17.20 -2.03 -31.14
CA GLU A 87 -17.12 -0.58 -31.32
C GLU A 87 -16.59 0.11 -30.07
N ALA A 88 -17.09 -0.30 -28.88
CA ALA A 88 -16.61 0.21 -27.62
C ALA A 88 -15.10 -0.03 -27.41
N GLU A 89 -14.59 -1.21 -27.74
CA GLU A 89 -13.17 -1.53 -27.72
C GLU A 89 -12.36 -0.68 -28.70
N LYS A 90 -12.84 -0.52 -29.94
CA LYS A 90 -12.20 0.31 -30.97
C LYS A 90 -12.08 1.77 -30.52
N TRP A 91 -13.15 2.34 -30.00
CA TRP A 91 -13.16 3.74 -29.55
C TRP A 91 -12.32 3.95 -28.28
N SER A 92 -12.37 3.01 -27.34
CA SER A 92 -11.55 3.05 -26.13
C SER A 92 -10.05 2.95 -26.46
N SER A 93 -9.68 2.04 -27.37
CA SER A 93 -8.30 1.91 -27.85
C SER A 93 -7.81 3.19 -28.52
N ALA A 94 -8.65 3.81 -29.37
CA ALA A 94 -8.33 5.08 -30.05
C ALA A 94 -8.13 6.21 -29.03
N ALA A 95 -8.96 6.32 -27.98
CA ALA A 95 -8.84 7.31 -26.93
C ALA A 95 -7.51 7.18 -26.16
N PHE A 96 -7.16 5.96 -25.70
CA PHE A 96 -5.87 5.72 -25.02
C PHE A 96 -4.67 5.97 -25.92
N GLY A 97 -4.75 5.61 -27.20
CA GLY A 97 -3.73 5.94 -28.20
C GLY A 97 -3.51 7.45 -28.35
N LYS A 98 -4.57 8.27 -28.28
CA LYS A 98 -4.48 9.74 -28.28
C LYS A 98 -3.85 10.29 -27.01
N ALA A 99 -4.11 9.65 -25.87
CA ALA A 99 -3.44 9.99 -24.61
C ALA A 99 -1.93 9.68 -24.60
N GLY A 100 -1.43 8.90 -25.57
CA GLY A 100 -0.03 8.46 -25.61
C GLY A 100 0.20 7.10 -24.94
N ILE A 101 -0.86 6.43 -24.48
CA ILE A 101 -0.77 5.08 -23.89
C ILE A 101 -0.82 4.04 -25.01
N LYS A 102 0.30 3.36 -25.23
CA LYS A 102 0.37 2.32 -26.27
C LYS A 102 -0.38 1.07 -25.86
N VAL A 103 -1.31 0.68 -26.70
CA VAL A 103 -2.08 -0.57 -26.56
C VAL A 103 -1.83 -1.47 -27.75
N ALA A 104 -1.83 -2.78 -27.53
CA ALA A 104 -1.61 -3.77 -28.57
C ALA A 104 -2.36 -5.07 -28.23
N LYS A 105 -2.69 -5.85 -29.25
CA LYS A 105 -3.26 -7.19 -29.05
C LYS A 105 -2.23 -8.11 -28.37
N PRO A 106 -2.60 -8.77 -27.26
CA PRO A 106 -1.72 -9.76 -26.65
C PRO A 106 -1.47 -10.93 -27.61
N LYS A 107 -0.31 -11.56 -27.50
CA LYS A 107 -0.01 -12.77 -28.29
C LYS A 107 -1.02 -13.86 -27.92
N ALA A 108 -1.88 -14.24 -28.85
CA ALA A 108 -2.83 -15.32 -28.66
C ALA A 108 -2.10 -16.68 -28.59
N LYS A 109 -2.47 -17.53 -27.65
CA LYS A 109 -2.13 -18.96 -27.71
C LYS A 109 -3.03 -19.65 -28.74
N LYS A 110 -2.57 -20.77 -29.30
CA LYS A 110 -3.08 -21.39 -30.52
C LYS A 110 -4.58 -21.78 -30.51
N ASP A 111 -5.29 -21.70 -29.36
CA ASP A 111 -6.70 -22.10 -29.20
C ASP A 111 -7.47 -21.14 -28.29
N GLU A 112 -6.98 -19.89 -28.07
CA GLU A 112 -7.68 -18.88 -27.29
C GLU A 112 -8.42 -17.89 -28.21
N GLU A 113 -9.62 -17.46 -27.79
CA GLU A 113 -10.33 -16.37 -28.46
C GLU A 113 -9.50 -15.08 -28.48
N PRO A 114 -9.65 -14.23 -29.51
CA PRO A 114 -8.95 -12.96 -29.59
C PRO A 114 -9.28 -12.09 -28.38
N LYS A 115 -8.27 -11.71 -27.60
CA LYS A 115 -8.43 -10.80 -26.45
C LYS A 115 -8.39 -9.34 -26.92
N PRO A 116 -9.12 -8.43 -26.24
CA PRO A 116 -9.01 -6.99 -26.46
C PRO A 116 -7.56 -6.51 -26.40
N GLU A 117 -7.29 -5.37 -27.03
CA GLU A 117 -6.00 -4.69 -26.91
C GLU A 117 -5.69 -4.37 -25.45
N GLN A 118 -4.43 -4.50 -25.07
CA GLN A 118 -3.95 -4.28 -23.70
C GLN A 118 -2.78 -3.31 -23.70
N ALA A 119 -2.63 -2.55 -22.63
CA ALA A 119 -1.42 -1.77 -22.40
C ALA A 119 -0.22 -2.70 -22.14
N GLY A 120 0.98 -2.27 -22.55
CA GLY A 120 2.22 -3.01 -22.32
C GLY A 120 2.61 -3.12 -20.84
N TYR A 121 2.05 -2.26 -19.98
CA TYR A 121 2.29 -2.16 -18.54
C TYR A 121 0.97 -1.95 -17.79
N LEU A 122 1.03 -1.96 -16.45
CA LEU A 122 -0.14 -1.70 -15.61
C LEU A 122 -0.44 -0.19 -15.62
N VAL A 123 -1.55 0.20 -16.24
CA VAL A 123 -2.10 1.56 -16.17
C VAL A 123 -2.92 1.71 -14.90
N PHE A 124 -2.82 2.87 -14.22
CA PHE A 124 -3.51 3.13 -12.96
C PHE A 124 -4.33 4.42 -13.09
N LEU A 125 -5.65 4.29 -13.19
CA LEU A 125 -6.61 5.38 -13.35
C LEU A 125 -7.76 5.26 -12.35
N GLY A 126 -8.32 6.40 -11.94
CA GLY A 126 -9.51 6.46 -11.11
C GLY A 126 -10.74 5.86 -11.80
N ASN A 127 -11.61 5.20 -11.05
CA ASN A 127 -12.88 4.71 -11.60
C ASN A 127 -13.70 5.84 -12.19
N HIS A 128 -13.83 6.98 -11.49
CA HIS A 128 -14.55 8.15 -11.99
C HIS A 128 -13.92 8.72 -13.28
N GLN A 129 -12.57 8.66 -13.43
CA GLN A 129 -11.90 9.07 -14.67
C GLN A 129 -12.26 8.14 -15.84
N LEU A 130 -12.32 6.82 -15.59
CA LEU A 130 -12.74 5.83 -16.59
C LEU A 130 -14.22 5.99 -16.96
N ASP A 131 -15.10 6.29 -15.98
CA ASP A 131 -16.53 6.51 -16.21
C ASP A 131 -16.76 7.81 -17.01
N ARG A 132 -16.01 8.90 -16.70
CA ARG A 132 -16.01 10.15 -17.51
C ARG A 132 -15.51 9.91 -18.94
N LEU A 133 -14.45 9.11 -19.10
CA LEU A 133 -13.95 8.77 -20.43
C LEU A 133 -14.96 7.95 -21.23
N ALA A 134 -15.63 7.00 -20.59
CA ALA A 134 -16.67 6.20 -21.23
C ALA A 134 -17.86 7.05 -21.67
N ALA A 135 -18.33 7.99 -20.85
CA ALA A 135 -19.39 8.94 -21.21
C ALA A 135 -18.99 9.83 -22.41
N ALA A 136 -17.76 10.35 -22.41
CA ALA A 136 -17.24 11.13 -23.53
C ALA A 136 -17.12 10.30 -24.82
N ILE A 137 -16.77 9.02 -24.73
CA ILE A 137 -16.75 8.10 -25.88
C ILE A 137 -18.16 7.88 -26.43
N VAL A 138 -19.16 7.68 -25.59
CA VAL A 138 -20.57 7.53 -26.01
C VAL A 138 -21.05 8.79 -26.72
N GLU A 139 -20.72 9.98 -26.22
CA GLU A 139 -21.10 11.24 -26.85
C GLU A 139 -20.45 11.43 -28.21
N LYS A 140 -19.14 11.16 -28.33
CA LYS A 140 -18.36 11.38 -29.56
C LYS A 140 -18.51 10.28 -30.60
N ARG A 141 -18.73 9.04 -30.16
CA ARG A 141 -18.81 7.84 -31.04
C ARG A 141 -17.57 7.75 -31.97
N ASP A 142 -17.78 7.79 -33.28
CA ASP A 142 -16.69 7.72 -34.29
C ASP A 142 -15.87 9.00 -34.45
N GLN A 143 -16.20 10.07 -33.72
CA GLN A 143 -15.41 11.31 -33.78
C GLN A 143 -14.09 11.14 -33.02
N ALA A 144 -13.01 11.58 -33.63
CA ALA A 144 -11.69 11.46 -33.02
C ALA A 144 -11.51 12.42 -31.84
N PHE A 145 -10.96 11.90 -30.75
CA PHE A 145 -10.46 12.71 -29.64
C PHE A 145 -9.19 13.46 -30.04
N THR A 146 -9.00 14.64 -29.48
CA THR A 146 -7.68 15.30 -29.41
C THR A 146 -6.93 14.78 -28.15
N LYS A 147 -5.59 14.90 -28.14
CA LYS A 147 -4.80 14.56 -26.96
C LYS A 147 -5.27 15.35 -25.73
N LYS A 148 -5.52 16.65 -25.89
CA LYS A 148 -5.93 17.55 -24.81
C LYS A 148 -7.23 17.08 -24.14
N GLU A 149 -8.26 16.75 -24.92
CA GLU A 149 -9.55 16.30 -24.38
C GLU A 149 -9.42 15.02 -23.55
N VAL A 150 -8.61 14.05 -23.98
CA VAL A 150 -8.42 12.84 -23.21
C VAL A 150 -7.66 13.12 -21.92
N LEU A 151 -6.60 13.95 -21.98
CA LEU A 151 -5.81 14.31 -20.81
C LEU A 151 -6.64 15.07 -19.77
N GLU A 152 -7.51 16.00 -20.17
CA GLU A 152 -8.42 16.71 -19.28
C GLU A 152 -9.35 15.75 -18.50
N ILE A 153 -9.61 14.55 -19.05
CA ILE A 153 -10.45 13.52 -18.39
C ILE A 153 -9.63 12.61 -17.46
N ILE A 154 -8.46 12.13 -17.94
CA ILE A 154 -7.73 11.05 -17.24
C ILE A 154 -6.57 11.57 -16.37
N ASP A 155 -6.22 12.84 -16.44
CA ASP A 155 -5.06 13.45 -15.77
C ASP A 155 -5.45 14.59 -14.81
N THR A 156 -6.67 14.62 -14.37
CA THR A 156 -7.19 15.58 -13.38
C THR A 156 -7.98 14.85 -12.30
N GLU A 157 -8.03 15.42 -11.10
CA GLU A 157 -8.82 14.90 -9.98
C GLU A 157 -8.53 13.40 -9.74
N HIS A 158 -7.29 13.08 -9.38
CA HIS A 158 -6.86 11.70 -9.25
C HIS A 158 -7.57 10.98 -8.09
N ALA A 159 -7.80 9.67 -8.24
CA ALA A 159 -8.32 8.83 -7.18
C ALA A 159 -7.36 8.78 -5.98
N VAL A 160 -7.89 8.51 -4.79
CA VAL A 160 -7.14 8.52 -3.53
C VAL A 160 -5.91 7.61 -3.58
N ASP A 161 -6.07 6.37 -4.04
CA ASP A 161 -4.96 5.42 -4.12
C ASP A 161 -3.95 5.75 -5.24
N VAL A 162 -4.37 6.44 -6.31
CA VAL A 162 -3.47 7.00 -7.32
C VAL A 162 -2.67 8.16 -6.73
N SER A 163 -3.32 9.08 -6.02
CA SER A 163 -2.70 10.24 -5.38
C SER A 163 -1.70 9.85 -4.30
N LEU A 164 -2.04 8.84 -3.49
CA LEU A 164 -1.17 8.34 -2.42
C LEU A 164 0.04 7.58 -2.98
N PHE A 165 -0.15 6.66 -3.93
CA PHE A 165 0.88 5.70 -4.32
C PHE A 165 1.55 6.01 -5.66
N GLY A 166 1.05 7.00 -6.37
CA GLY A 166 1.60 7.46 -7.63
C GLY A 166 1.22 6.60 -8.83
N ARG A 167 1.40 7.17 -10.01
CA ARG A 167 1.24 6.51 -11.31
C ARG A 167 2.47 6.75 -12.17
N MET A 168 3.04 5.68 -12.70
CA MET A 168 4.09 5.75 -13.71
C MET A 168 3.56 5.24 -15.04
N ILE A 169 3.61 6.07 -16.07
CA ILE A 169 3.30 5.77 -17.46
C ILE A 169 4.62 5.74 -18.23
N ALA A 170 5.03 4.56 -18.70
CA ALA A 170 6.33 4.38 -19.33
C ALA A 170 6.44 5.08 -20.70
N ASP A 171 5.32 5.26 -21.41
CA ASP A 171 5.28 5.82 -22.76
C ASP A 171 5.24 7.36 -22.77
N ASP A 172 4.70 8.01 -21.74
CA ASP A 172 4.60 9.47 -21.63
C ASP A 172 4.78 9.90 -20.17
N ALA A 173 5.94 10.49 -19.88
CA ALA A 173 6.27 10.96 -18.54
C ALA A 173 5.36 12.11 -18.04
N ALA A 174 4.71 12.83 -18.95
CA ALA A 174 3.77 13.89 -18.60
C ALA A 174 2.50 13.36 -17.89
N LEU A 175 2.21 12.07 -18.03
CA LEU A 175 1.09 11.39 -17.37
C LEU A 175 1.45 10.78 -16.00
N ASN A 176 2.70 10.95 -15.55
CA ASN A 176 3.09 10.46 -14.25
C ASN A 176 2.42 11.28 -13.14
N VAL A 177 2.05 10.61 -12.06
CA VAL A 177 1.57 11.24 -10.83
C VAL A 177 2.57 10.93 -9.74
N ASP A 178 3.17 11.95 -9.15
CA ASP A 178 4.09 11.78 -8.06
C ASP A 178 3.36 11.26 -6.81
N ALA A 179 3.92 10.22 -6.21
CA ALA A 179 3.34 9.61 -5.02
C ALA A 179 3.45 10.56 -3.83
N ALA A 180 2.33 10.86 -3.17
CA ALA A 180 2.35 11.62 -1.92
C ALA A 180 2.90 10.80 -0.74
N VAL A 181 2.91 9.45 -0.84
CA VAL A 181 3.40 8.56 0.21
C VAL A 181 4.66 7.82 -0.21
N GLN A 182 5.67 7.89 0.64
CA GLN A 182 6.84 7.01 0.60
C GLN A 182 6.69 5.94 1.68
N THR A 183 6.71 4.67 1.28
CA THR A 183 6.59 3.53 2.20
C THR A 183 7.89 2.73 2.18
N ALA A 184 8.52 2.57 3.31
CA ALA A 184 9.69 1.71 3.46
C ALA A 184 9.30 0.23 3.39
N HIS A 185 10.27 -0.64 3.05
CA HIS A 185 10.15 -2.06 3.38
C HIS A 185 10.10 -2.20 4.91
N ALA A 186 9.14 -2.94 5.45
CA ALA A 186 9.20 -3.29 6.86
C ALA A 186 10.37 -4.25 7.10
N ILE A 187 11.15 -3.99 8.13
CA ILE A 187 12.36 -4.76 8.46
C ILE A 187 12.24 -5.37 9.86
N GLY A 188 12.59 -6.63 10.01
CA GLY A 188 12.70 -7.26 11.30
C GLY A 188 13.77 -6.59 12.16
N VAL A 189 13.44 -6.23 13.39
CA VAL A 189 14.36 -5.53 14.31
C VAL A 189 15.45 -6.45 14.87
N SER A 190 15.21 -7.77 14.86
CA SER A 190 16.13 -8.82 15.29
C SER A 190 16.68 -9.63 14.11
N GLU A 191 17.68 -10.48 14.35
CA GLU A 191 18.18 -11.42 13.36
C GLU A 191 17.09 -12.40 12.94
N ALA A 192 17.00 -12.69 11.64
CA ALA A 192 16.04 -13.63 11.09
C ALA A 192 16.46 -15.08 11.39
N ALA A 193 15.57 -15.82 12.03
CA ALA A 193 15.73 -17.24 12.28
C ALA A 193 14.61 -18.01 11.54
N PRO A 194 14.92 -18.66 10.41
CA PRO A 194 13.95 -19.48 9.70
C PRO A 194 13.61 -20.74 10.47
N ASP A 195 12.35 -21.13 10.44
CA ASP A 195 11.83 -22.38 10.93
C ASP A 195 11.06 -23.11 9.84
N PHE A 196 10.86 -24.40 9.96
CA PHE A 196 10.30 -25.24 8.91
C PHE A 196 9.12 -26.04 9.44
N ASP A 197 7.99 -25.90 8.78
CA ASP A 197 6.80 -26.72 8.98
C ASP A 197 6.76 -27.82 7.92
N PHE A 198 6.82 -29.07 8.37
CA PHE A 198 6.65 -30.24 7.53
C PHE A 198 5.19 -30.68 7.57
N TYR A 199 4.52 -30.70 6.43
CA TYR A 199 3.12 -31.09 6.35
C TYR A 199 2.91 -32.31 5.45
N THR A 200 1.90 -33.10 5.79
CA THR A 200 1.42 -34.25 5.02
C THR A 200 -0.08 -34.11 4.78
N ALA A 201 -0.54 -34.46 3.59
CA ALA A 201 -1.96 -34.62 3.31
C ALA A 201 -2.32 -36.11 3.34
N VAL A 202 -3.35 -36.46 4.10
CA VAL A 202 -3.88 -37.83 4.20
C VAL A 202 -5.03 -37.95 3.21
N ASP A 203 -5.05 -39.04 2.43
CA ASP A 203 -6.17 -39.37 1.54
C ASP A 203 -7.28 -40.05 2.39
N ASP A 204 -8.46 -39.46 2.43
CA ASP A 204 -9.62 -39.95 3.19
C ASP A 204 -10.14 -41.32 2.69
N PHE A 205 -9.80 -41.72 1.48
CA PHE A 205 -10.21 -42.97 0.87
C PHE A 205 -9.16 -44.09 0.95
N THR A 206 -7.93 -43.78 1.37
CA THR A 206 -6.88 -44.79 1.54
C THR A 206 -7.11 -45.54 2.86
N LYS A 207 -7.42 -46.84 2.77
CA LYS A 207 -7.61 -47.68 3.95
C LYS A 207 -6.30 -47.79 4.74
N ALA A 208 -6.39 -47.71 6.05
CA ALA A 208 -5.26 -47.71 6.98
C ALA A 208 -4.32 -48.95 6.93
N GLU A 209 -4.61 -49.93 6.08
CA GLU A 209 -3.83 -51.16 5.92
C GLU A 209 -2.94 -51.22 4.66
N GLU A 210 -3.10 -50.27 3.74
CA GLU A 210 -2.25 -50.15 2.55
C GLU A 210 -1.33 -48.94 2.68
N GLU A 211 -0.10 -49.18 3.08
CA GLU A 211 1.06 -48.29 3.09
C GLU A 211 0.76 -46.82 3.51
N THR A 212 1.49 -46.33 4.47
CA THR A 212 1.63 -44.91 4.87
C THR A 212 2.04 -44.00 3.73
N GLY A 213 1.25 -43.96 2.66
CA GLY A 213 1.39 -43.07 1.54
C GLY A 213 0.72 -41.75 1.87
N ALA A 214 1.47 -40.78 2.39
CA ALA A 214 1.02 -39.40 2.38
C ALA A 214 0.73 -39.02 0.93
N GLY A 215 -0.52 -38.66 0.60
CA GLY A 215 -0.91 -38.28 -0.75
C GLY A 215 -0.16 -37.03 -1.24
N MET A 216 0.38 -36.24 -0.33
CA MET A 216 1.25 -35.11 -0.58
C MET A 216 2.09 -34.82 0.68
N MET A 217 3.37 -34.58 0.48
CA MET A 217 4.28 -34.11 1.53
C MET A 217 4.95 -32.81 1.06
N GLY A 218 5.19 -31.88 1.99
CA GLY A 218 5.90 -30.65 1.68
C GLY A 218 6.46 -29.98 2.92
N THR A 219 7.30 -28.99 2.70
CA THR A 219 7.89 -28.17 3.77
C THR A 219 7.61 -26.70 3.46
N ILE A 220 7.12 -25.97 4.45
CA ILE A 220 6.93 -24.51 4.39
C ILE A 220 7.92 -23.87 5.34
N GLU A 221 8.69 -22.91 4.84
CA GLU A 221 9.54 -22.06 5.67
C GLU A 221 8.69 -20.93 6.26
N MET A 222 8.85 -20.69 7.55
CA MET A 222 8.19 -19.64 8.31
C MET A 222 9.18 -18.88 9.19
N MET A 223 8.82 -17.68 9.60
CA MET A 223 9.60 -16.84 10.52
C MET A 223 8.69 -16.06 11.45
N SER A 224 9.14 -15.82 12.67
CA SER A 224 8.57 -14.82 13.58
C SER A 224 9.52 -13.64 13.68
N SER A 225 8.97 -12.42 13.68
CA SER A 225 9.77 -11.19 13.87
C SER A 225 8.92 -10.07 14.41
N THR A 226 9.53 -9.19 15.19
CA THR A 226 9.04 -7.84 15.41
C THR A 226 9.53 -6.97 14.26
N PHE A 227 8.60 -6.32 13.55
CA PHE A 227 8.89 -5.47 12.40
C PHE A 227 8.83 -4.00 12.77
N TYR A 228 9.81 -3.23 12.32
CA TYR A 228 9.68 -1.80 12.21
C TYR A 228 9.07 -1.46 10.84
N ARG A 229 7.96 -0.71 10.87
CA ARG A 229 7.23 -0.21 9.71
C ARG A 229 7.33 1.31 9.69
N TYR A 230 7.62 1.87 8.52
CA TYR A 230 7.71 3.32 8.33
C TYR A 230 7.10 3.75 7.01
N ALA A 231 6.37 4.84 7.06
CA ALA A 231 5.93 5.58 5.89
C ALA A 231 5.88 7.07 6.21
N THR A 232 6.04 7.90 5.19
CA THR A 232 5.84 9.35 5.28
C THR A 232 4.88 9.81 4.20
N LEU A 233 3.97 10.71 4.54
CA LEU A 233 2.97 11.29 3.67
C LEU A 233 3.25 12.79 3.54
N ASN A 234 3.40 13.28 2.32
CA ASN A 234 3.49 14.69 2.00
C ASN A 234 2.07 15.24 1.79
N VAL A 235 1.61 16.08 2.72
CA VAL A 235 0.26 16.64 2.74
C VAL A 235 0.02 17.56 1.53
N ASP A 236 0.99 18.42 1.22
CA ASP A 236 0.89 19.38 0.10
C ASP A 236 0.78 18.65 -1.26
N GLN A 237 1.63 17.64 -1.47
CA GLN A 237 1.60 16.82 -2.69
C GLN A 237 0.27 16.04 -2.81
N LEU A 238 -0.27 15.55 -1.69
CA LEU A 238 -1.55 14.85 -1.69
C LEU A 238 -2.69 15.79 -2.04
N LEU A 239 -2.69 17.01 -1.50
CA LEU A 239 -3.67 18.04 -1.82
C LEU A 239 -3.59 18.42 -3.30
N GLU A 240 -2.39 18.64 -3.85
CA GLU A 240 -2.17 18.91 -5.27
C GLU A 240 -2.75 17.81 -6.16
N ASN A 241 -2.47 16.54 -5.83
CA ASN A 241 -2.95 15.39 -6.59
C ASN A 241 -4.47 15.22 -6.55
N LEU A 242 -5.11 15.51 -5.40
CA LEU A 242 -6.55 15.33 -5.18
C LEU A 242 -7.37 16.56 -5.63
N GLY A 243 -6.80 17.76 -5.55
CA GLY A 243 -7.46 19.02 -5.87
C GLY A 243 -8.62 19.40 -4.93
N SER A 244 -8.77 18.75 -3.76
CA SER A 244 -9.86 18.99 -2.81
C SER A 244 -9.41 18.72 -1.37
N GLU A 245 -9.64 19.70 -0.48
CA GLU A 245 -9.35 19.57 0.95
C GLU A 245 -10.17 18.48 1.64
N GLU A 246 -11.43 18.34 1.26
CA GLU A 246 -12.28 17.27 1.81
C GLU A 246 -11.77 15.89 1.41
N ALA A 247 -11.32 15.73 0.14
CA ALA A 247 -10.71 14.50 -0.33
C ALA A 247 -9.38 14.23 0.37
N LEU A 248 -8.57 15.27 0.65
CA LEU A 248 -7.33 15.17 1.41
C LEU A 248 -7.57 14.59 2.80
N VAL A 249 -8.51 15.15 3.56
CA VAL A 249 -8.79 14.69 4.93
C VAL A 249 -9.27 13.24 4.93
N ARG A 250 -10.19 12.88 4.01
CA ARG A 250 -10.64 11.48 3.87
C ARG A 250 -9.51 10.53 3.47
N ALA A 251 -8.61 10.97 2.60
CA ALA A 251 -7.46 10.17 2.18
C ALA A 251 -6.48 9.94 3.33
N ILE A 252 -6.24 10.94 4.17
CA ILE A 252 -5.37 10.84 5.36
C ILE A 252 -6.01 9.90 6.40
N ASP A 253 -7.31 10.03 6.68
CA ASP A 253 -8.03 9.08 7.57
C ASP A 253 -7.90 7.64 7.07
N ALA A 254 -8.25 7.39 5.82
CA ALA A 254 -8.17 6.06 5.23
C ALA A 254 -6.73 5.52 5.23
N TYR A 255 -5.74 6.38 4.95
CA TYR A 255 -4.33 5.98 4.97
C TYR A 255 -3.86 5.64 6.38
N ALA A 256 -4.14 6.47 7.38
CA ALA A 256 -3.77 6.23 8.77
C ALA A 256 -4.34 4.90 9.29
N ARG A 257 -5.63 4.66 9.05
CA ARG A 257 -6.30 3.40 9.44
C ARG A 257 -5.68 2.20 8.74
N THR A 258 -5.47 2.27 7.44
CA THR A 258 -4.92 1.12 6.70
C THR A 258 -3.43 0.91 6.96
N PHE A 259 -2.65 1.96 7.23
CA PHE A 259 -1.28 1.79 7.70
C PHE A 259 -1.22 0.95 8.98
N ILE A 260 -2.14 1.17 9.91
CA ILE A 260 -2.19 0.49 11.20
C ILE A 260 -2.75 -0.94 11.05
N LEU A 261 -3.88 -1.09 10.37
CA LEU A 261 -4.69 -2.31 10.40
C LEU A 261 -4.36 -3.31 9.29
N SER A 262 -3.79 -2.85 8.15
CA SER A 262 -3.60 -3.73 6.99
C SER A 262 -2.34 -4.56 7.07
N LEU A 263 -2.45 -5.82 6.67
CA LEU A 263 -1.34 -6.76 6.49
C LEU A 263 -1.45 -7.50 5.15
N PRO A 264 -0.31 -7.93 4.57
CA PRO A 264 -0.31 -8.86 3.44
C PRO A 264 -0.98 -10.19 3.82
N THR A 265 -1.64 -10.83 2.83
CA THR A 265 -2.47 -12.03 3.05
C THR A 265 -1.76 -13.35 2.72
N GLY A 266 -0.43 -13.34 2.56
CA GLY A 266 0.31 -14.56 2.29
C GLY A 266 0.09 -15.62 3.36
N TYR A 267 -0.29 -16.84 2.97
CA TYR A 267 -0.52 -17.99 3.86
C TYR A 267 -1.43 -17.74 5.09
N GLN A 268 -2.30 -16.74 5.06
CA GLN A 268 -3.18 -16.43 6.20
C GLN A 268 -4.11 -17.59 6.58
N ASN A 269 -4.54 -18.39 5.62
CA ASN A 269 -5.35 -19.58 5.91
C ASN A 269 -4.61 -20.64 6.75
N SER A 270 -3.27 -20.67 6.68
CA SER A 270 -2.45 -21.61 7.44
C SER A 270 -1.93 -21.03 8.75
N PHE A 271 -1.59 -19.71 8.76
CA PHE A 271 -0.92 -19.11 9.90
C PHE A 271 -1.78 -18.13 10.71
N ALA A 272 -2.84 -17.56 10.12
CA ALA A 272 -3.74 -16.60 10.77
C ALA A 272 -3.00 -15.46 11.53
N ALA A 273 -1.93 -14.94 10.94
CA ALA A 273 -1.03 -13.95 11.56
C ALA A 273 -1.64 -12.54 11.58
N HIS A 274 -2.80 -12.38 12.24
CA HIS A 274 -3.58 -11.15 12.34
C HIS A 274 -3.27 -10.37 13.63
N THR A 275 -2.00 -10.08 13.89
CA THR A 275 -1.64 -9.23 15.03
C THR A 275 -1.82 -7.76 14.68
N LEU A 276 -2.02 -6.93 15.68
CA LEU A 276 -1.97 -5.47 15.58
C LEU A 276 -0.58 -4.96 16.02
N PRO A 277 -0.17 -3.75 15.61
CA PRO A 277 1.04 -3.12 16.12
C PRO A 277 0.98 -2.93 17.65
N ASP A 278 2.06 -3.25 18.31
CA ASP A 278 2.23 -3.07 19.76
C ASP A 278 2.53 -1.60 20.11
N LEU A 279 3.22 -0.89 19.18
CA LEU A 279 3.51 0.52 19.30
C LEU A 279 3.27 1.21 17.96
N ILE A 280 2.61 2.38 18.02
CA ILE A 280 2.38 3.26 16.87
C ILE A 280 2.77 4.67 17.29
N ASN A 281 3.61 5.33 16.48
CA ASN A 281 3.89 6.74 16.61
C ASN A 281 3.55 7.44 15.29
N VAL A 282 2.75 8.50 15.37
CA VAL A 282 2.41 9.37 14.25
C VAL A 282 2.89 10.77 14.56
N ALA A 283 3.72 11.33 13.68
CA ALA A 283 4.37 12.63 13.93
C ALA A 283 4.23 13.58 12.73
N VAL A 284 3.81 14.81 13.00
CA VAL A 284 3.77 15.88 11.99
C VAL A 284 5.08 16.65 12.02
N ARG A 285 5.66 16.85 10.84
CA ARG A 285 7.01 17.41 10.65
C ARG A 285 7.11 18.27 9.39
N LYS A 286 8.11 19.14 9.35
CA LYS A 286 8.51 19.85 8.11
C LYS A 286 9.48 19.06 7.23
N ARG A 287 9.96 17.92 7.71
CA ARG A 287 10.88 17.03 7.00
C ARG A 287 10.68 15.59 7.46
N PRO A 288 10.62 14.61 6.52
CA PRO A 288 10.54 13.19 6.87
C PRO A 288 11.72 12.71 7.71
N VAL A 289 11.45 11.90 8.71
CA VAL A 289 12.47 11.28 9.56
C VAL A 289 12.12 9.82 9.84
N SER A 290 12.98 8.90 9.43
CA SER A 290 12.85 7.48 9.76
C SER A 290 13.73 7.12 10.96
N TYR A 291 13.19 6.34 11.89
CA TYR A 291 13.95 5.82 13.05
C TYR A 291 14.57 4.44 12.77
N VAL A 292 14.73 4.05 11.51
CA VAL A 292 15.28 2.74 11.14
C VAL A 292 16.70 2.51 11.69
N ASN A 293 17.47 3.56 11.93
CA ASN A 293 18.81 3.47 12.50
C ASN A 293 18.84 2.92 13.93
N ALA A 294 17.74 3.02 14.68
CA ALA A 294 17.57 2.34 15.96
C ALA A 294 17.81 0.82 15.87
N PHE A 295 17.61 0.25 14.68
CA PHE A 295 17.64 -1.18 14.39
C PHE A 295 18.84 -1.60 13.52
N GLU A 296 19.80 -0.69 13.26
CA GLU A 296 21.03 -1.03 12.55
C GLU A 296 21.74 -2.19 13.27
N LYS A 297 21.92 -2.07 14.56
CA LYS A 297 22.27 -3.22 15.41
C LYS A 297 21.03 -4.05 15.70
N ALA A 298 21.11 -5.36 15.49
CA ALA A 298 20.01 -6.27 15.78
C ALA A 298 19.63 -6.19 17.27
N VAL A 299 18.32 -6.00 17.53
CA VAL A 299 17.79 -6.00 18.89
C VAL A 299 17.81 -7.43 19.42
N ALA A 300 18.48 -7.63 20.56
CA ALA A 300 18.42 -8.88 21.32
C ALA A 300 17.20 -8.87 22.25
N PRO A 301 16.44 -9.96 22.37
CA PRO A 301 15.37 -10.04 23.36
C PRO A 301 15.94 -9.94 24.77
N ASP A 302 15.25 -9.24 25.65
CA ASP A 302 15.48 -9.27 27.10
C ASP A 302 14.36 -10.08 27.82
N GLU A 303 14.31 -10.00 29.16
CA GLU A 303 13.29 -10.69 29.95
C GLU A 303 11.86 -10.24 29.62
N ARG A 304 11.67 -9.02 29.07
CA ARG A 304 10.39 -8.43 28.62
C ARG A 304 10.08 -8.76 27.16
N GLY A 305 11.01 -9.38 26.45
CA GLY A 305 10.90 -9.75 25.02
C GLY A 305 11.50 -8.74 24.07
N THR A 306 11.42 -9.02 22.77
CA THR A 306 12.01 -8.19 21.71
C THR A 306 11.29 -6.85 21.55
N ILE A 307 9.97 -6.82 21.76
CA ILE A 307 9.14 -5.63 21.48
C ILE A 307 9.45 -4.48 22.47
N ALA A 308 9.66 -4.77 23.74
CA ALA A 308 10.00 -3.78 24.75
C ALA A 308 11.35 -3.13 24.45
N ALA A 309 12.39 -3.94 24.21
CA ALA A 309 13.72 -3.45 23.85
C ALA A 309 13.73 -2.66 22.52
N ALA A 310 12.92 -3.09 21.54
CA ALA A 310 12.79 -2.37 20.28
C ALA A 310 12.08 -1.01 20.45
N SER A 311 11.10 -0.95 21.34
CA SER A 311 10.36 0.29 21.62
C SER A 311 11.25 1.34 22.29
N GLU A 312 12.06 0.93 23.26
CA GLU A 312 13.07 1.79 23.89
C GLU A 312 14.12 2.28 22.88
N ALA A 313 14.66 1.38 22.05
CA ALA A 313 15.61 1.75 21.01
C ALA A 313 15.03 2.77 20.03
N MET A 314 13.75 2.67 19.67
CA MET A 314 13.05 3.63 18.82
C MET A 314 12.89 4.98 19.52
N ALA A 315 12.55 5.01 20.81
CA ALA A 315 12.42 6.22 21.62
C ALA A 315 13.75 6.94 21.78
N ASP A 316 14.85 6.20 22.01
CA ASP A 316 16.21 6.72 22.08
C ASP A 316 16.63 7.36 20.74
N GLU A 317 16.34 6.73 19.60
CA GLU A 317 16.66 7.29 18.28
C GLU A 317 15.86 8.55 18.00
N ALA A 318 14.57 8.60 18.40
CA ALA A 318 13.74 9.80 18.27
C ALA A 318 14.31 10.97 19.09
N SER A 319 14.71 10.72 20.33
CA SER A 319 15.36 11.70 21.20
C SER A 319 16.68 12.19 20.61
N LYS A 320 17.52 11.29 20.14
CA LYS A 320 18.79 11.59 19.49
C LYS A 320 18.60 12.46 18.23
N VAL A 321 17.61 12.18 17.41
CA VAL A 321 17.30 12.99 16.22
C VAL A 321 16.89 14.43 16.64
N THR A 322 16.11 14.56 17.69
CA THR A 322 15.70 15.86 18.22
C THR A 322 16.90 16.63 18.77
N GLU A 323 17.74 15.99 19.58
CA GLU A 323 18.88 16.63 20.25
C GLU A 323 19.99 17.02 19.26
N LEU A 324 20.38 16.11 18.34
CA LEU A 324 21.52 16.35 17.47
C LEU A 324 21.20 17.20 16.24
N TYR A 325 19.95 17.09 15.73
CA TYR A 325 19.57 17.73 14.46
C TYR A 325 18.51 18.83 14.63
N GLY A 326 17.95 19.01 15.82
CA GLY A 326 16.89 19.97 16.07
C GLY A 326 15.58 19.63 15.33
N LEU A 327 15.36 18.35 14.98
CA LEU A 327 14.22 17.89 14.18
C LEU A 327 13.08 17.34 15.07
N ALA A 328 12.69 18.12 16.07
CA ALA A 328 11.49 17.78 16.86
C ALA A 328 10.23 17.79 15.98
N PRO A 329 9.26 16.90 16.21
CA PRO A 329 7.97 16.97 15.56
C PRO A 329 7.18 18.21 16.06
N GLU A 330 6.35 18.81 15.20
CA GLU A 330 5.42 19.86 15.58
C GLU A 330 4.32 19.30 16.48
N ARG A 331 3.87 18.11 16.18
CA ARG A 331 2.95 17.31 16.98
C ARG A 331 3.25 15.83 16.83
N SER A 332 3.04 15.07 17.90
CA SER A 332 3.28 13.62 17.88
C SER A 332 2.30 12.90 18.79
N TRP A 333 1.75 11.80 18.31
CA TRP A 333 0.84 10.91 19.04
C TRP A 333 1.46 9.52 19.16
N LEU A 334 1.14 8.88 20.28
CA LEU A 334 1.64 7.56 20.63
C LEU A 334 0.48 6.64 21.02
N ILE A 335 0.39 5.48 20.37
CA ILE A 335 -0.41 4.35 20.84
C ILE A 335 0.58 3.29 21.34
N ALA A 336 0.53 3.01 22.62
CA ALA A 336 1.30 1.95 23.26
C ALA A 336 0.56 1.46 24.49
N SER A 337 0.55 0.14 24.72
CA SER A 337 0.00 -0.46 25.93
C SER A 337 0.97 -0.25 27.09
N ASP A 338 0.43 -0.02 28.29
CA ASP A 338 1.25 -0.01 29.53
C ASP A 338 1.91 -1.37 29.78
N ALA A 339 1.32 -2.47 29.27
CA ALA A 339 1.90 -3.80 29.32
C ALA A 339 3.17 -3.97 28.47
N LEU A 340 3.54 -2.94 27.66
CA LEU A 340 4.78 -2.93 26.89
C LEU A 340 6.02 -2.87 27.79
N GLU A 341 5.89 -2.33 29.02
CA GLU A 341 6.98 -2.19 30.00
C GLU A 341 8.23 -1.49 29.44
N ALA A 342 8.04 -0.46 28.59
CA ALA A 342 9.08 0.30 27.92
C ALA A 342 8.88 1.81 28.15
N ASP A 343 9.98 2.56 28.33
CA ASP A 343 9.93 4.01 28.37
C ASP A 343 9.87 4.56 26.94
N VAL A 344 8.71 5.04 26.56
CA VAL A 344 8.39 5.51 25.20
C VAL A 344 7.73 6.89 25.18
N ASP A 345 7.68 7.57 26.31
CA ASP A 345 6.97 8.86 26.47
C ASP A 345 7.57 9.96 25.56
N SER A 346 8.86 9.87 25.22
CA SER A 346 9.53 10.77 24.28
C SER A 346 8.95 10.71 22.85
N LEU A 347 8.22 9.66 22.49
CA LEU A 347 7.64 9.48 21.15
C LEU A 347 6.39 10.32 20.92
N GLY A 348 5.71 10.80 21.98
CA GLY A 348 4.57 11.69 21.84
C GLY A 348 3.47 11.50 22.87
N GLN A 349 2.36 12.20 22.64
CA GLN A 349 1.20 12.15 23.53
C GLN A 349 0.50 10.79 23.41
N LYS A 350 0.37 10.06 24.54
CA LYS A 350 -0.42 8.82 24.58
C LYS A 350 -1.88 9.09 24.25
N THR A 351 -2.42 8.25 23.36
CA THR A 351 -3.81 8.35 22.90
C THR A 351 -4.32 6.98 22.45
N GLY A 352 -5.63 6.87 22.22
CA GLY A 352 -6.26 5.70 21.60
C GLY A 352 -6.34 5.83 20.07
N PHE A 353 -6.61 4.72 19.40
CA PHE A 353 -6.63 4.67 17.92
C PHE A 353 -7.66 5.64 17.30
N ALA A 354 -8.89 5.65 17.79
CA ALA A 354 -9.95 6.53 17.25
C ALA A 354 -9.62 8.01 17.50
N GLU A 355 -9.07 8.32 18.67
CA GLU A 355 -8.68 9.67 19.05
C GLU A 355 -7.48 10.16 18.24
N LEU A 356 -6.47 9.31 18.00
CA LEU A 356 -5.33 9.64 17.13
C LEU A 356 -5.81 10.09 15.76
N VAL A 357 -6.69 9.30 15.13
CA VAL A 357 -7.20 9.61 13.78
C VAL A 357 -7.97 10.93 13.80
N SER A 358 -8.87 11.15 14.77
CA SER A 358 -9.63 12.39 14.89
C SER A 358 -8.73 13.61 15.10
N GLN A 359 -7.74 13.51 15.99
CA GLN A 359 -6.81 14.62 16.26
C GLN A 359 -5.89 14.90 15.06
N LEU A 360 -5.52 13.88 14.29
CA LEU A 360 -4.76 14.05 13.05
C LEU A 360 -5.57 14.80 11.99
N GLU A 361 -6.84 14.44 11.79
CA GLU A 361 -7.74 15.15 10.88
C GLU A 361 -7.94 16.61 11.29
N GLU A 362 -8.19 16.87 12.58
CA GLU A 362 -8.35 18.24 13.11
C GLU A 362 -7.09 19.07 12.86
N HIS A 363 -5.92 18.49 13.10
CA HIS A 363 -4.65 19.18 12.87
C HIS A 363 -4.44 19.53 11.41
N VAL A 364 -4.71 18.60 10.47
CA VAL A 364 -4.60 18.87 9.04
C VAL A 364 -5.57 19.95 8.57
N ARG A 365 -6.83 19.92 9.03
CA ARG A 365 -7.81 20.99 8.73
C ARG A 365 -7.36 22.34 9.21
N ALA A 366 -6.81 22.43 10.43
CA ALA A 366 -6.30 23.68 10.98
C ALA A 366 -5.15 24.27 10.15
N GLN A 367 -4.20 23.41 9.70
CA GLN A 367 -3.07 23.84 8.87
C GLN A 367 -3.52 24.39 7.51
N ILE A 368 -4.45 23.73 6.83
CA ILE A 368 -4.99 24.22 5.55
C ILE A 368 -5.60 25.61 5.70
N THR A 369 -6.39 25.81 6.75
CA THR A 369 -7.04 27.12 7.02
C THR A 369 -6.03 28.23 7.37
N GLU A 370 -4.86 27.88 7.92
CA GLU A 370 -3.80 28.86 8.22
C GLU A 370 -3.01 29.26 6.96
N ASP A 371 -2.77 28.34 6.03
CA ASP A 371 -2.04 28.60 4.77
C ASP A 371 -2.88 29.44 3.77
N GLU A 372 -4.21 29.51 3.93
CA GLU A 372 -5.10 30.38 3.13
C GLU A 372 -5.14 31.85 3.61
N ARG A 373 -4.56 32.18 4.77
CA ARG A 373 -4.52 33.55 5.35
C ARG A 373 -3.21 34.25 5.09
#